data_df849647e78fa828709aa73c0dd7a2ee
#
_entry.id   df849647e78fa828709aa73c0dd7a2ee
#
_cell.length_a   1.000
_cell.length_b   1.000
_cell.length_c   1.000
_cell.angle_alpha   90.00
_cell.angle_beta   90.00
_cell.angle_gamma   90.00
#
_symmetry.space_group_name_H-M   'P 1'
#
loop_
_entity.id
_entity.type
_entity.pdbx_description
1 polymer ?
#
loop_
_entity_poly.entity_id
_entity_poly.type
_entity_poly.pdbx_seq_one_letter_code
_entity_poly.pdbx_strand_id
1 'polypeptide(L)'
;MNTNADSNPPREPSVHAPHGVLSEYYRDAGAREAYVRSTFDDTAEDYDRIERLIGFGTGPWYRRQALLRAGLRPGLDVVDVGMGTGLVAKGILRVTGEPQRLIGVDPSPGMIAQSGLPAEVRCLDGRAEAMPLPS
;
A
#
# COMPACT_ATOMS: atom_id res chain seq x y z
N MET A 1 -15.54 -8.66 -51.32
CA MET A 1 -15.98 -8.56 -49.93
C MET A 1 -14.79 -8.85 -49.04
N ASN A 2 -14.04 -7.82 -48.64
CA ASN A 2 -12.90 -7.92 -47.74
C ASN A 2 -13.33 -7.39 -46.36
N THR A 3 -13.52 -8.29 -45.43
CA THR A 3 -13.68 -7.95 -44.01
C THR A 3 -12.34 -8.10 -43.34
N ASN A 4 -11.54 -7.02 -43.29
CA ASN A 4 -10.42 -6.90 -42.34
C ASN A 4 -11.02 -6.67 -40.94
N ALA A 5 -11.00 -7.72 -40.12
CA ALA A 5 -11.24 -7.59 -38.70
C ALA A 5 -10.00 -6.93 -38.07
N ASP A 6 -10.21 -5.71 -37.62
CA ASP A 6 -9.25 -4.88 -36.88
C ASP A 6 -9.02 -5.52 -35.50
N SER A 7 -8.06 -6.44 -35.42
CA SER A 7 -7.62 -7.03 -34.15
C SER A 7 -6.57 -6.15 -33.51
N ASN A 8 -7.01 -4.99 -32.97
CA ASN A 8 -6.16 -4.19 -32.09
C ASN A 8 -6.20 -4.82 -30.68
N PRO A 9 -5.07 -5.29 -30.10
CA PRO A 9 -5.07 -5.83 -28.75
C PRO A 9 -5.50 -4.75 -27.75
N PRO A 10 -6.16 -5.11 -26.65
CA PRO A 10 -6.56 -4.16 -25.62
C PRO A 10 -5.32 -3.40 -25.14
N ARG A 11 -5.37 -2.07 -25.21
CA ARG A 11 -4.31 -1.20 -24.68
C ARG A 11 -4.26 -1.42 -23.17
N GLU A 12 -3.15 -1.95 -22.67
CA GLU A 12 -2.86 -1.93 -21.25
C GLU A 12 -2.94 -0.49 -20.74
N PRO A 13 -3.58 -0.23 -19.57
CA PRO A 13 -3.63 1.10 -19.01
C PRO A 13 -2.18 1.58 -18.79
N SER A 14 -1.77 2.61 -19.52
CA SER A 14 -0.46 3.21 -19.35
C SER A 14 -0.45 3.93 -17.98
N VAL A 15 0.21 3.31 -17.01
CA VAL A 15 0.46 3.94 -15.71
C VAL A 15 1.47 5.06 -15.93
N HIS A 16 0.99 6.30 -15.91
CA HIS A 16 1.87 7.47 -15.99
C HIS A 16 2.41 7.78 -14.61
N ALA A 17 3.72 7.59 -14.43
CA ALA A 17 4.41 8.09 -13.24
C ALA A 17 4.28 9.63 -13.21
N PRO A 18 3.97 10.24 -12.03
CA PRO A 18 3.74 11.68 -11.91
C PRO A 18 4.97 12.54 -12.24
N HIS A 19 6.16 11.92 -12.28
CA HIS A 19 7.44 12.60 -12.57
C HIS A 19 8.27 11.76 -13.55
N GLY A 20 9.05 12.44 -14.38
CA GLY A 20 10.06 11.79 -15.24
C GLY A 20 11.11 11.04 -14.41
N VAL A 21 11.76 10.06 -15.04
CA VAL A 21 12.86 9.30 -14.42
C VAL A 21 14.03 10.26 -14.11
N LEU A 22 14.49 10.27 -12.86
CA LEU A 22 15.69 11.01 -12.46
C LEU A 22 16.93 10.23 -12.91
N SER A 23 17.46 10.56 -14.07
CA SER A 23 18.55 9.84 -14.73
C SER A 23 19.86 9.78 -13.93
N GLU A 24 20.02 10.66 -12.93
CA GLU A 24 21.16 10.63 -12.00
C GLU A 24 21.08 9.48 -10.97
N TYR A 25 19.87 8.99 -10.69
CA TYR A 25 19.62 7.94 -9.67
C TYR A 25 19.18 6.61 -10.28
N TYR A 26 18.51 6.62 -11.44
CA TYR A 26 17.92 5.41 -12.03
C TYR A 26 18.13 5.38 -13.54
N ARG A 27 18.44 4.20 -14.08
CA ARG A 27 18.59 4.01 -15.53
C ARG A 27 17.25 4.04 -16.27
N ASP A 28 16.19 3.54 -15.64
CA ASP A 28 14.85 3.41 -16.19
C ASP A 28 13.79 3.30 -15.09
N ALA A 29 12.52 3.20 -15.46
CA ALA A 29 11.41 3.07 -14.51
C ALA A 29 11.47 1.79 -13.67
N GLY A 30 11.93 0.66 -14.24
CA GLY A 30 12.08 -0.60 -13.52
C GLY A 30 13.20 -0.54 -12.48
N ALA A 31 14.32 0.11 -12.81
CA ALA A 31 15.40 0.35 -11.85
C ALA A 31 14.96 1.26 -10.69
N ARG A 32 14.10 2.24 -10.97
CA ARG A 32 13.48 3.07 -9.92
C ARG A 32 12.62 2.24 -8.98
N GLU A 33 11.76 1.38 -9.51
CA GLU A 33 10.89 0.52 -8.70
C GLU A 33 11.70 -0.41 -7.79
N ALA A 34 12.72 -1.07 -8.36
CA ALA A 34 13.59 -1.95 -7.62
C ALA A 34 14.33 -1.21 -6.49
N TYR A 35 14.83 -0.01 -6.77
CA TYR A 35 15.50 0.82 -5.77
C TYR A 35 14.56 1.27 -4.64
N VAL A 36 13.36 1.74 -4.97
CA VAL A 36 12.37 2.16 -3.99
C VAL A 36 11.95 0.98 -3.13
N ARG A 37 11.69 -0.18 -3.73
CA ARG A 37 11.33 -1.42 -3.02
C ARG A 37 12.45 -1.83 -2.05
N SER A 38 13.71 -1.91 -2.52
CA SER A 38 14.83 -2.30 -1.64
C SER A 38 15.04 -1.32 -0.50
N THR A 39 14.89 -0.01 -0.75
CA THR A 39 15.01 1.01 0.29
C THR A 39 13.97 0.82 1.40
N PHE A 40 12.71 0.53 1.04
CA PHE A 40 11.67 0.27 2.02
C PHE A 40 11.86 -1.09 2.73
N ASP A 41 12.29 -2.13 2.02
CA ASP A 41 12.59 -3.42 2.63
C ASP A 41 13.72 -3.29 3.66
N ASP A 42 14.79 -2.56 3.33
CA ASP A 42 15.96 -2.36 4.20
C ASP A 42 15.65 -1.50 5.45
N THR A 43 14.68 -0.58 5.34
CA THR A 43 14.32 0.33 6.44
C THR A 43 13.12 -0.13 7.26
N ALA A 44 12.47 -1.23 6.88
CA ALA A 44 11.23 -1.70 7.50
C ALA A 44 11.36 -1.92 9.02
N GLU A 45 12.49 -2.46 9.49
CA GLU A 45 12.72 -2.73 10.91
C GLU A 45 12.81 -1.46 11.77
N ASP A 46 13.38 -0.39 11.22
CA ASP A 46 13.58 0.87 11.93
C ASP A 46 12.42 1.87 11.76
N TYR A 47 11.55 1.63 10.77
CA TYR A 47 10.50 2.57 10.40
C TYR A 47 9.56 2.92 11.56
N ASP A 48 9.04 1.91 12.24
CA ASP A 48 8.14 2.07 13.39
C ASP A 48 8.83 2.73 14.58
N ARG A 49 10.14 2.52 14.73
CA ARG A 49 10.95 3.10 15.80
C ARG A 49 11.17 4.58 15.57
N ILE A 50 11.50 4.96 14.35
CA ILE A 50 11.69 6.35 13.93
C ILE A 50 10.38 7.11 14.04
N GLU A 51 9.27 6.55 13.58
CA GLU A 51 7.94 7.17 13.65
C GLU A 51 7.50 7.42 15.09
N ARG A 52 7.73 6.47 16.00
CA ARG A 52 7.45 6.67 17.44
C ARG A 52 8.27 7.78 18.06
N LEU A 53 9.53 7.91 17.68
CA LEU A 53 10.41 8.98 18.18
C LEU A 53 9.98 10.35 17.69
N ILE A 54 9.69 10.50 16.39
CA ILE A 54 9.28 11.78 15.79
C ILE A 54 7.89 12.19 16.28
N GLY A 55 6.97 11.25 16.43
CA GLY A 55 5.58 11.50 16.81
C GLY A 55 5.32 11.64 18.31
N PHE A 56 6.33 11.56 19.18
CA PHE A 56 6.17 11.59 20.64
C PHE A 56 5.03 10.69 21.17
N GLY A 57 4.77 9.56 20.48
CA GLY A 57 3.70 8.63 20.83
C GLY A 57 2.26 9.07 20.51
N THR A 58 2.05 10.26 19.93
CA THR A 58 0.70 10.78 19.58
C THR A 58 0.13 10.16 18.31
N GLY A 59 0.95 9.53 17.47
CA GLY A 59 0.58 8.96 16.19
C GLY A 59 -0.66 8.04 16.23
N PRO A 60 -0.75 7.07 17.14
CA PRO A 60 -1.92 6.18 17.24
C PRO A 60 -3.23 6.91 17.55
N TRP A 61 -3.19 7.92 18.41
CA TRP A 61 -4.37 8.72 18.73
C TRP A 61 -4.82 9.56 17.52
N TYR A 62 -3.87 10.23 16.87
CA TYR A 62 -4.17 11.06 15.70
C TYR A 62 -4.74 10.25 14.55
N ARG A 63 -4.12 9.10 14.21
CA ARG A 63 -4.64 8.17 13.20
C ARG A 63 -6.06 7.71 13.52
N ARG A 64 -6.31 7.32 14.76
CA ARG A 64 -7.65 6.93 15.20
C ARG A 64 -8.67 8.06 14.98
N GLN A 65 -8.36 9.29 15.36
CA GLN A 65 -9.25 10.42 15.15
C GLN A 65 -9.51 10.70 13.68
N ALA A 66 -8.48 10.62 12.83
CA ALA A 66 -8.62 10.78 11.39
C ALA A 66 -9.55 9.71 10.78
N LEU A 67 -9.35 8.44 11.15
CA LEU A 67 -10.20 7.33 10.71
C LEU A 67 -11.66 7.50 11.12
N LEU A 68 -11.92 7.89 12.37
CA LEU A 68 -13.28 8.15 12.85
C LEU A 68 -13.94 9.31 12.12
N ARG A 69 -13.21 10.41 11.87
CA ARG A 69 -13.70 11.55 11.10
C ARG A 69 -13.99 11.19 9.65
N ALA A 70 -13.23 10.24 9.06
CA ALA A 70 -13.48 9.69 7.75
C ALA A 70 -14.69 8.73 7.70
N GLY A 71 -15.35 8.48 8.84
CA GLY A 71 -16.54 7.64 8.93
C GLY A 71 -16.25 6.16 9.17
N LEU A 72 -15.03 5.79 9.57
CA LEU A 72 -14.71 4.40 9.89
C LEU A 72 -15.57 3.91 11.06
N ARG A 73 -16.21 2.75 10.86
CA ARG A 73 -17.05 2.06 11.84
C ARG A 73 -17.00 0.56 11.59
N PRO A 74 -17.39 -0.26 12.56
CA PRO A 74 -17.59 -1.71 12.33
C PRO A 74 -18.54 -2.00 11.15
N GLY A 75 -18.33 -3.13 10.48
CA GLY A 75 -19.14 -3.59 9.35
C GLY A 75 -18.68 -3.06 7.98
N LEU A 76 -17.67 -2.19 7.90
CA LEU A 76 -17.11 -1.73 6.63
C LEU A 76 -16.00 -2.65 6.15
N ASP A 77 -15.99 -2.93 4.84
CA ASP A 77 -14.83 -3.49 4.17
C ASP A 77 -13.84 -2.38 3.86
N VAL A 78 -12.58 -2.55 4.26
CA VAL A 78 -11.55 -1.51 4.20
C VAL A 78 -10.33 -2.01 3.44
N VAL A 79 -9.77 -1.16 2.61
CA VAL A 79 -8.49 -1.40 1.94
C VAL A 79 -7.51 -0.32 2.40
N ASP A 80 -6.37 -0.74 2.97
CA ASP A 80 -5.25 0.12 3.36
C ASP A 80 -4.18 0.04 2.28
N VAL A 81 -4.07 1.08 1.43
CA VAL A 81 -3.16 1.12 0.29
C VAL A 81 -1.88 1.85 0.67
N GLY A 82 -0.74 1.19 0.45
CA GLY A 82 0.55 1.64 0.99
C GLY A 82 0.62 1.40 2.49
N MET A 83 0.16 0.21 2.92
CA MET A 83 0.00 -0.11 4.35
C MET A 83 1.31 -0.06 5.14
N GLY A 84 2.47 -0.24 4.48
CA GLY A 84 3.77 -0.31 5.11
C GLY A 84 3.81 -1.35 6.23
N THR A 85 4.31 -0.96 7.41
CA THR A 85 4.32 -1.78 8.63
C THR A 85 2.96 -1.88 9.34
N GLY A 86 1.88 -1.44 8.69
CA GLY A 86 0.51 -1.60 9.15
C GLY A 86 0.09 -0.65 10.28
N LEU A 87 0.69 0.52 10.41
CA LEU A 87 0.34 1.47 11.48
C LEU A 87 -1.10 1.99 11.36
N VAL A 88 -1.57 2.24 10.13
CA VAL A 88 -2.97 2.62 9.86
C VAL A 88 -3.86 1.41 10.02
N ALA A 89 -3.49 0.26 9.45
CA ALA A 89 -4.20 -1.02 9.59
C ALA A 89 -4.46 -1.38 11.06
N LYS A 90 -3.45 -1.27 11.93
CA LYS A 90 -3.61 -1.44 13.40
C LYS A 90 -4.60 -0.45 14.00
N GLY A 91 -4.64 0.78 13.49
CA GLY A 91 -5.62 1.80 13.87
C GLY A 91 -7.04 1.42 13.47
N ILE A 92 -7.22 0.90 12.23
CA ILE A 92 -8.48 0.39 11.71
C ILE A 92 -9.00 -0.74 12.60
N LEU A 93 -8.16 -1.74 12.89
CA LEU A 93 -8.53 -2.89 13.74
C LEU A 93 -8.95 -2.49 15.16
N ARG A 94 -8.32 -1.45 15.74
CA ARG A 94 -8.75 -0.93 17.06
C ARG A 94 -10.13 -0.28 17.04
N VAL A 95 -10.59 0.18 15.89
CA VAL A 95 -11.93 0.78 15.74
C VAL A 95 -12.96 -0.28 15.37
N THR A 96 -12.63 -1.16 14.41
CA THR A 96 -13.60 -2.11 13.86
C THR A 96 -13.63 -3.45 14.60
N GLY A 97 -12.47 -3.95 15.04
CA GLY A 97 -12.34 -5.29 15.60
C GLY A 97 -12.51 -6.42 14.58
N GLU A 98 -12.51 -6.13 13.27
CA GLU A 98 -12.90 -7.04 12.19
C GLU A 98 -11.74 -7.26 11.20
N PRO A 99 -10.71 -8.07 11.54
CA PRO A 99 -9.54 -8.27 10.69
C PRO A 99 -9.87 -8.91 9.33
N GLN A 100 -10.92 -9.73 9.25
CA GLN A 100 -11.38 -10.37 8.01
C GLN A 100 -11.96 -9.37 6.99
N ARG A 101 -12.29 -8.14 7.42
CA ARG A 101 -12.78 -7.05 6.57
C ARG A 101 -11.71 -6.05 6.17
N LEU A 102 -10.45 -6.33 6.50
CA LEU A 102 -9.32 -5.48 6.17
C LEU A 102 -8.40 -6.17 5.16
N ILE A 103 -8.10 -5.45 4.10
CA ILE A 103 -7.07 -5.82 3.12
C ILE A 103 -5.98 -4.76 3.18
N GLY A 104 -4.73 -5.19 3.36
CA GLY A 104 -3.56 -4.34 3.22
C GLY A 104 -2.91 -4.54 1.86
N VAL A 105 -2.48 -3.48 1.20
CA VAL A 105 -1.75 -3.54 -0.08
C VAL A 105 -0.46 -2.73 0.06
N ASP A 106 0.68 -3.34 -0.23
CA ASP A 106 1.98 -2.65 -0.22
C ASP A 106 2.94 -3.28 -1.24
N PRO A 107 3.77 -2.51 -1.94
CA PRO A 107 4.75 -3.05 -2.89
C PRO A 107 6.01 -3.62 -2.23
N SER A 108 6.18 -3.48 -0.91
CA SER A 108 7.35 -3.95 -0.16
C SER A 108 6.99 -5.19 0.67
N PRO A 109 7.46 -6.39 0.29
CA PRO A 109 7.30 -7.60 1.09
C PRO A 109 7.93 -7.48 2.48
N GLY A 110 9.04 -6.74 2.62
CA GLY A 110 9.69 -6.47 3.90
C GLY A 110 8.80 -5.70 4.85
N MET A 111 8.12 -4.65 4.37
CA MET A 111 7.13 -3.89 5.14
C MET A 111 5.95 -4.77 5.56
N ILE A 112 5.41 -5.57 4.65
CA ILE A 112 4.31 -6.51 4.95
C ILE A 112 4.74 -7.50 6.03
N ALA A 113 5.92 -8.08 5.93
CA ALA A 113 6.45 -9.05 6.91
C ALA A 113 6.61 -8.43 8.31
N GLN A 114 6.99 -7.15 8.40
CA GLN A 114 7.14 -6.42 9.66
C GLN A 114 5.81 -5.90 10.24
N SER A 115 4.71 -6.03 9.51
CA SER A 115 3.42 -5.45 9.95
C SER A 115 2.90 -6.04 11.27
N GLY A 116 3.14 -7.33 11.51
CA GLY A 116 2.65 -8.02 12.70
C GLY A 116 1.12 -7.98 12.84
N LEU A 117 0.40 -7.91 11.71
CA LEU A 117 -1.05 -7.95 11.68
C LEU A 117 -1.57 -9.38 11.92
N PRO A 118 -2.82 -9.53 12.41
CA PRO A 118 -3.47 -10.84 12.50
C PRO A 118 -3.52 -11.56 11.17
N ALA A 119 -3.45 -12.89 11.17
CA ALA A 119 -3.44 -13.72 9.96
C ALA A 119 -4.74 -13.61 9.13
N GLU A 120 -5.81 -13.15 9.72
CA GLU A 120 -7.10 -12.92 9.06
C GLU A 120 -7.10 -11.67 8.18
N VAL A 121 -6.13 -10.75 8.37
CA VAL A 121 -5.92 -9.61 7.47
C VAL A 121 -5.22 -10.10 6.21
N ARG A 122 -5.83 -9.88 5.06
CA ARG A 122 -5.18 -10.20 3.78
C ARG A 122 -4.18 -9.11 3.43
N CYS A 123 -2.88 -9.44 3.47
CA CYS A 123 -1.83 -8.56 2.99
C CYS A 123 -1.40 -9.00 1.58
N LEU A 124 -1.40 -8.06 0.64
CA LEU A 124 -1.14 -8.31 -0.78
C LEU A 124 0.03 -7.46 -1.26
N ASP A 125 0.96 -8.09 -1.98
CA ASP A 125 1.97 -7.34 -2.76
C ASP A 125 1.26 -6.65 -3.93
N GLY A 126 1.32 -5.33 -3.98
CA GLY A 126 0.62 -4.56 -5.00
C GLY A 126 0.82 -3.06 -4.84
N ARG A 127 0.31 -2.34 -5.81
CA ARG A 127 0.44 -0.88 -5.94
C ARG A 127 -0.91 -0.23 -6.15
N ALA A 128 -1.02 1.05 -5.79
CA ALA A 128 -2.25 1.82 -5.95
C ALA A 128 -2.75 1.85 -7.40
N GLU A 129 -1.80 1.89 -8.36
CA GLU A 129 -2.08 1.94 -9.80
C GLU A 129 -2.53 0.59 -10.38
N ALA A 130 -2.23 -0.52 -9.67
CA ALA A 130 -2.52 -1.88 -10.09
C ALA A 130 -2.86 -2.73 -8.87
N MET A 131 -3.99 -2.43 -8.23
CA MET A 131 -4.40 -3.14 -7.02
C MET A 131 -4.82 -4.57 -7.35
N PRO A 132 -4.27 -5.59 -6.66
CA PRO A 132 -4.60 -7.00 -6.86
C PRO A 132 -5.90 -7.39 -6.15
N LEU A 133 -6.95 -6.58 -6.30
CA LEU A 133 -8.25 -6.83 -5.69
C LEU A 133 -9.15 -7.60 -6.67
N PRO A 134 -10.02 -8.52 -6.18
CA PRO A 134 -11.03 -9.15 -7.00
C PRO A 134 -12.04 -8.10 -7.49
N SER A 135 -12.50 -8.29 -8.73
CA SER A 135 -13.55 -7.49 -9.36
C SER A 135 -14.89 -7.68 -8.68
#